data_de34d0d58722bc56a8f323df21d1fb43
#
_entry.id   de34d0d58722bc56a8f323df21d1fb43
#
_cell.length_a   1.000
_cell.length_b   1.000
_cell.length_c   1.000
_cell.angle_alpha   90.00
_cell.angle_beta   90.00
_cell.angle_gamma   90.00
#
_symmetry.space_group_name_H-M   'P 1'
#
loop_
_entity.id
_entity.type
_entity.pdbx_description
1 polymer ?
#
loop_
_entity_poly.entity_id
_entity_poly.type
_entity_poly.pdbx_seq_one_letter_code
_entity_poly.pdbx_strand_id
1 'polypeptide(L)'
;MLVSYRRQKDSPLPGAQCYTFPRHPAPGPPARRREAPHPPLILKKMRPSQAAALAVGGAILACTLFAQRPFREYPAWEYNNFPLPKDYLAPGEWTFARLMYPSYHVQIDWQFKPFFDWREGRTNWTIDYPRSDRHLAMAIRRLTRIDGKSVEQPINLDEDDDVFNYPWLYAVEVGHWELTDSQIAKFREFLLRGGFFMCDDFHGTTEWSVFVHSMKKVFPDREIVDIPNDDPIFHTVFDLDHRYQVPGMQYTVTHQIWEKDGTSPEWRGIYDDNGRLMVAICHNMDLGDSWENADEPNYPAKFSELGIRIGVNYITYAFTH
;
A
#
# COMPACT_ATOMS: atom_id res chain seq x y z
N MET A 1 44.65 -5.37 -26.06
CA MET A 1 44.36 -4.69 -27.32
C MET A 1 43.65 -3.39 -26.98
N LEU A 2 44.41 -2.29 -26.91
CA LEU A 2 43.94 -0.95 -26.51
C LEU A 2 43.36 -0.25 -27.73
N VAL A 3 42.10 0.20 -27.69
CA VAL A 3 41.51 1.04 -28.70
C VAL A 3 41.32 2.44 -28.13
N SER A 4 42.09 3.34 -28.67
CA SER A 4 42.15 4.76 -28.32
C SER A 4 40.95 5.49 -28.94
N TYR A 5 40.20 6.27 -28.14
CA TYR A 5 39.17 7.15 -28.63
C TYR A 5 39.74 8.57 -28.89
N ARG A 6 39.77 8.97 -30.16
CA ARG A 6 40.14 10.32 -30.60
C ARG A 6 39.03 11.32 -30.30
N ARG A 7 39.41 12.42 -29.64
CA ARG A 7 38.58 13.65 -29.54
C ARG A 7 38.42 14.27 -30.93
N GLN A 8 37.17 14.56 -31.27
CA GLN A 8 36.85 15.40 -32.46
C GLN A 8 36.62 16.82 -31.97
N LYS A 9 37.29 17.76 -32.66
CA LYS A 9 37.35 19.20 -32.38
C LYS A 9 36.06 19.91 -32.78
N ASP A 10 35.76 20.91 -31.99
CA ASP A 10 34.68 21.88 -32.12
C ASP A 10 34.69 22.62 -33.47
N SER A 11 33.49 22.78 -34.05
CA SER A 11 33.21 23.75 -35.11
C SER A 11 32.29 24.84 -34.56
N PRO A 12 32.52 26.10 -34.83
CA PRO A 12 31.76 27.21 -34.27
C PRO A 12 30.43 27.42 -35.01
N LEU A 13 29.38 27.70 -34.22
CA LEU A 13 28.07 28.14 -34.71
C LEU A 13 28.12 29.61 -35.19
N PRO A 14 27.40 29.99 -36.23
CA PRO A 14 27.39 31.35 -36.72
C PRO A 14 26.40 32.25 -35.99
N GLY A 15 26.88 33.46 -35.65
CA GLY A 15 26.16 34.70 -35.64
C GLY A 15 24.95 34.87 -34.74
N ALA A 16 25.15 35.26 -33.47
CA ALA A 16 24.13 35.90 -32.68
C ALA A 16 24.05 37.39 -33.00
N GLN A 17 23.00 37.86 -33.66
CA GLN A 17 22.67 39.27 -33.80
C GLN A 17 22.15 39.83 -32.47
N CYS A 18 22.90 40.80 -31.91
CA CYS A 18 22.45 41.59 -30.80
C CYS A 18 21.31 42.52 -31.21
N TYR A 19 20.09 42.27 -30.75
CA TYR A 19 19.02 43.25 -30.78
C TYR A 19 19.11 44.15 -29.56
N THR A 20 19.39 45.43 -29.74
CA THR A 20 19.29 46.47 -28.71
C THR A 20 17.84 46.89 -28.58
N PHE A 21 17.22 46.58 -27.42
CA PHE A 21 15.91 47.12 -27.07
C PHE A 21 16.06 48.56 -26.53
N PRO A 22 15.14 49.48 -26.87
CA PRO A 22 15.14 50.83 -26.32
C PRO A 22 14.80 50.77 -24.83
N ARG A 23 15.61 51.44 -23.97
CA ARG A 23 15.35 51.59 -22.55
C ARG A 23 14.18 52.53 -22.35
N HIS A 24 13.07 51.99 -21.81
CA HIS A 24 12.03 52.80 -21.23
C HIS A 24 12.51 53.35 -19.87
N PRO A 25 12.19 54.63 -19.54
CA PRO A 25 12.53 55.19 -18.25
C PRO A 25 11.80 54.45 -17.15
N ALA A 26 12.50 54.16 -16.05
CA ALA A 26 11.98 53.49 -14.85
C ALA A 26 10.80 54.29 -14.27
N PRO A 27 9.68 53.64 -13.87
CA PRO A 27 8.62 54.29 -13.16
C PRO A 27 9.11 54.79 -11.78
N GLY A 28 8.79 56.03 -11.44
CA GLY A 28 9.12 56.64 -10.15
C GLY A 28 8.50 55.87 -8.98
N PRO A 29 9.04 56.02 -7.76
CA PRO A 29 8.58 55.27 -6.62
C PRO A 29 7.11 55.55 -6.33
N PRO A 30 6.29 54.49 -6.01
CA PRO A 30 4.88 54.68 -5.74
C PRO A 30 4.69 55.54 -4.48
N ALA A 31 3.77 56.51 -4.58
CA ALA A 31 3.40 57.37 -3.46
C ALA A 31 2.94 56.50 -2.29
N ARG A 32 3.55 56.70 -1.11
CA ARG A 32 3.16 56.04 0.14
C ARG A 32 1.68 56.37 0.40
N ARG A 33 0.77 55.40 0.14
CA ARG A 33 -0.58 55.45 0.70
C ARG A 33 -0.43 55.37 2.22
N ARG A 34 -0.92 56.41 2.93
CA ARG A 34 -1.13 56.31 4.38
C ARG A 34 -2.15 55.21 4.63
N GLU A 35 -1.69 54.12 5.19
CA GLU A 35 -2.57 53.10 5.73
C GLU A 35 -3.42 53.72 6.84
N ALA A 36 -4.73 53.59 6.68
CA ALA A 36 -5.66 53.93 7.75
C ALA A 36 -5.40 52.97 8.94
N PRO A 37 -5.48 53.43 10.17
CA PRO A 37 -5.26 52.58 11.33
C PRO A 37 -6.33 51.46 11.31
N HIS A 38 -5.88 50.21 11.31
CA HIS A 38 -6.77 49.07 11.46
C HIS A 38 -7.55 49.17 12.77
N PRO A 39 -8.88 48.97 12.77
CA PRO A 39 -9.61 48.97 14.01
C PRO A 39 -9.05 47.86 14.92
N PRO A 40 -8.95 48.09 16.25
CA PRO A 40 -8.46 47.09 17.17
C PRO A 40 -9.33 45.82 17.06
N LEU A 41 -8.67 44.67 16.92
CA LEU A 41 -9.32 43.35 16.99
C LEU A 41 -10.00 43.25 18.37
N ILE A 42 -11.31 43.49 18.42
CA ILE A 42 -12.13 43.30 19.63
C ILE A 42 -12.24 41.77 19.77
N LEU A 43 -11.34 41.17 20.52
CA LEU A 43 -11.47 39.79 21.00
C LEU A 43 -12.74 39.71 21.86
N LYS A 44 -13.85 39.31 21.24
CA LYS A 44 -15.09 39.03 21.98
C LYS A 44 -14.76 37.95 23.02
N LYS A 45 -14.86 38.32 24.33
CA LYS A 45 -14.72 37.37 25.44
C LYS A 45 -15.66 36.18 25.18
N MET A 46 -15.09 35.01 24.90
CA MET A 46 -15.87 33.77 24.70
C MET A 46 -16.62 33.43 25.99
N ARG A 47 -17.87 33.00 25.83
CA ARG A 47 -18.67 32.52 26.98
C ARG A 47 -18.02 31.22 27.52
N PRO A 48 -18.03 30.98 28.83
CA PRO A 48 -17.43 29.76 29.43
C PRO A 48 -17.90 28.47 28.78
N SER A 49 -19.16 28.42 28.34
CA SER A 49 -19.72 27.27 27.60
C SER A 49 -19.10 27.05 26.22
N GLN A 50 -18.71 28.12 25.52
CA GLN A 50 -18.05 28.05 24.21
C GLN A 50 -16.59 27.61 24.36
N ALA A 51 -15.90 28.05 25.41
CA ALA A 51 -14.55 27.62 25.74
C ALA A 51 -14.54 26.12 26.13
N ALA A 52 -15.52 25.68 26.92
CA ALA A 52 -15.67 24.26 27.27
C ALA A 52 -15.99 23.39 26.03
N ALA A 53 -16.87 23.83 25.12
CA ALA A 53 -17.15 23.09 23.90
C ALA A 53 -15.93 22.97 22.96
N LEU A 54 -15.12 24.05 22.85
CA LEU A 54 -13.88 24.00 22.07
C LEU A 54 -12.81 23.11 22.74
N ALA A 55 -12.72 23.11 24.06
CA ALA A 55 -11.81 22.23 24.79
C ALA A 55 -12.20 20.75 24.66
N VAL A 56 -13.50 20.44 24.75
CA VAL A 56 -14.02 19.09 24.54
C VAL A 56 -13.83 18.65 23.08
N GLY A 57 -14.14 19.53 22.11
CA GLY A 57 -13.90 19.24 20.69
C GLY A 57 -12.41 19.02 20.38
N GLY A 58 -11.54 19.85 20.96
CA GLY A 58 -10.08 19.68 20.84
C GLY A 58 -9.57 18.42 21.49
N ALA A 59 -10.11 18.02 22.65
CA ALA A 59 -9.75 16.78 23.33
C ALA A 59 -10.22 15.54 22.54
N ILE A 60 -11.43 15.56 21.97
CA ILE A 60 -11.95 14.49 21.10
C ILE A 60 -11.07 14.38 19.85
N LEU A 61 -10.72 15.48 19.20
CA LEU A 61 -9.85 15.49 18.03
C LEU A 61 -8.43 14.97 18.37
N ALA A 62 -7.90 15.33 19.53
CA ALA A 62 -6.61 14.82 20.01
C ALA A 62 -6.66 13.32 20.33
N CYS A 63 -7.77 12.83 20.91
CA CYS A 63 -7.94 11.38 21.18
C CYS A 63 -8.04 10.55 19.90
N THR A 64 -8.64 11.09 18.82
CA THR A 64 -8.71 10.37 17.52
C THR A 64 -7.35 10.28 16.83
N LEU A 65 -6.44 11.24 17.08
CA LEU A 65 -5.07 11.21 16.54
C LEU A 65 -4.15 10.18 17.22
N PHE A 66 -4.55 9.61 18.37
CA PHE A 66 -3.77 8.60 19.09
C PHE A 66 -4.39 7.19 19.04
N ALA A 67 -5.39 6.98 18.17
CA ALA A 67 -6.09 5.69 18.08
C ALA A 67 -5.26 4.59 17.38
N GLN A 68 -4.15 4.92 16.74
CA GLN A 68 -3.29 3.91 16.12
C GLN A 68 -2.40 3.27 17.19
N ARG A 69 -2.29 1.93 17.13
CA ARG A 69 -1.40 1.17 18.02
C ARG A 69 0.05 1.61 17.87
N PRO A 70 0.85 1.51 18.96
CA PRO A 70 2.29 1.65 18.85
C PRO A 70 2.85 0.63 17.84
N PHE A 71 3.80 1.06 17.02
CA PHE A 71 4.49 0.18 16.09
C PHE A 71 5.12 -1.01 16.85
N ARG A 72 4.88 -2.21 16.36
CA ARG A 72 5.51 -3.45 16.81
C ARG A 72 6.01 -4.21 15.58
N GLU A 73 7.29 -4.54 15.58
CA GLU A 73 7.87 -5.43 14.58
C GLU A 73 7.73 -6.88 15.06
N TYR A 74 7.35 -7.76 14.15
CA TYR A 74 7.21 -9.18 14.43
C TYR A 74 8.37 -9.96 13.81
N PRO A 75 8.75 -11.11 14.37
CA PRO A 75 9.70 -12.02 13.72
C PRO A 75 9.17 -12.45 12.36
N ALA A 76 9.94 -12.18 11.32
CA ALA A 76 9.63 -12.60 9.97
C ALA A 76 10.04 -14.06 9.75
N TRP A 77 9.49 -14.66 8.69
CA TRP A 77 9.95 -15.98 8.24
C TRP A 77 11.33 -15.87 7.57
N GLU A 78 11.52 -14.90 6.69
CA GLU A 78 12.69 -14.73 5.83
C GLU A 78 13.71 -13.76 6.42
N TYR A 79 13.25 -12.71 7.12
CA TYR A 79 14.10 -11.66 7.66
C TYR A 79 14.09 -11.62 9.18
N ASN A 80 15.25 -11.80 9.80
CA ASN A 80 15.39 -11.63 11.24
C ASN A 80 15.67 -10.17 11.65
N ASN A 81 16.25 -9.36 10.76
CA ASN A 81 16.67 -7.98 11.04
C ASN A 81 16.62 -7.14 9.76
N PHE A 82 15.43 -6.73 9.33
CA PHE A 82 15.32 -5.74 8.26
C PHE A 82 15.41 -4.33 8.88
N PRO A 83 16.27 -3.42 8.37
CA PRO A 83 16.51 -2.14 9.01
C PRO A 83 15.26 -1.27 9.11
N LEU A 84 14.99 -0.75 10.32
CA LEU A 84 13.92 0.22 10.52
C LEU A 84 14.27 1.55 9.83
N PRO A 85 13.34 2.13 9.06
CA PRO A 85 13.48 3.48 8.54
C PRO A 85 13.67 4.50 9.67
N LYS A 86 14.44 5.56 9.42
CA LYS A 86 14.71 6.58 10.46
C LYS A 86 13.46 7.31 10.96
N ASP A 87 12.44 7.37 10.13
CA ASP A 87 11.15 8.04 10.36
C ASP A 87 10.02 7.07 10.74
N TYR A 88 10.34 5.88 11.23
CA TYR A 88 9.34 4.83 11.56
C TYR A 88 8.28 5.25 12.59
N LEU A 89 8.56 6.25 13.41
CA LEU A 89 7.62 6.85 14.37
C LEU A 89 6.90 8.08 13.81
N ALA A 90 7.24 8.54 12.61
CA ALA A 90 6.56 9.69 12.03
C ALA A 90 5.08 9.37 11.77
N PRO A 91 4.17 10.32 12.04
CA PRO A 91 2.77 10.14 11.69
C PRO A 91 2.60 10.12 10.17
N GLY A 92 1.50 9.54 9.70
CA GLY A 92 1.09 9.53 8.31
C GLY A 92 -0.41 9.29 8.22
N GLU A 93 -1.03 9.68 7.12
CA GLU A 93 -2.46 9.47 6.87
C GLU A 93 -2.80 8.05 6.40
N TRP A 94 -1.78 7.34 5.90
CA TRP A 94 -1.91 5.95 5.45
C TRP A 94 -0.81 5.09 6.05
N THR A 95 -1.16 3.83 6.33
CA THR A 95 -0.23 2.80 6.80
C THR A 95 -0.51 1.52 6.02
N PHE A 96 0.54 0.83 5.63
CA PHE A 96 0.41 -0.52 5.08
C PHE A 96 -0.14 -1.44 6.17
N ALA A 97 -1.42 -1.79 6.12
CA ALA A 97 -2.05 -2.69 7.08
C ALA A 97 -1.96 -4.13 6.57
N ARG A 98 -1.28 -5.00 7.31
CA ARG A 98 -1.11 -6.42 6.99
C ARG A 98 -1.97 -7.29 7.89
N LEU A 99 -2.80 -8.14 7.30
CA LEU A 99 -3.67 -9.05 8.04
C LEU A 99 -2.85 -10.19 8.68
N MET A 100 -2.99 -10.34 9.99
CA MET A 100 -2.52 -11.49 10.75
C MET A 100 -3.63 -12.54 10.79
N TYR A 101 -3.31 -13.78 10.49
CA TYR A 101 -4.30 -14.87 10.46
C TYR A 101 -3.70 -16.21 10.90
N PRO A 102 -4.50 -17.14 11.48
CA PRO A 102 -4.09 -18.51 11.72
C PRO A 102 -4.00 -19.30 10.40
N SER A 103 -3.04 -20.20 10.32
CA SER A 103 -2.80 -21.05 9.14
C SER A 103 -3.03 -22.52 9.44
N TYR A 104 -3.60 -23.26 8.49
CA TYR A 104 -3.76 -24.72 8.55
C TYR A 104 -2.44 -25.49 8.57
N HIS A 105 -1.50 -25.01 7.78
CA HIS A 105 -0.16 -25.56 7.73
C HIS A 105 0.80 -24.47 8.19
N VAL A 106 1.12 -24.49 9.48
CA VAL A 106 2.41 -23.95 9.89
C VAL A 106 3.41 -24.74 9.03
N GLN A 107 4.10 -24.08 8.09
CA GLN A 107 5.25 -24.71 7.47
C GLN A 107 6.14 -25.13 8.61
N ILE A 108 6.21 -26.44 8.84
CA ILE A 108 6.99 -27.00 9.93
C ILE A 108 8.43 -26.65 9.56
N ASP A 109 9.00 -25.68 10.25
CA ASP A 109 10.45 -25.64 10.35
C ASP A 109 10.83 -27.02 10.91
N TRP A 110 11.31 -27.91 10.03
CA TRP A 110 11.71 -29.28 10.35
C TRP A 110 12.83 -29.35 11.40
N GLN A 111 13.26 -28.20 11.94
CA GLN A 111 14.21 -28.04 13.04
C GLN A 111 13.57 -27.94 14.43
N PHE A 112 12.35 -28.44 14.65
CA PHE A 112 11.87 -28.71 16.00
C PHE A 112 11.20 -27.58 16.81
N LYS A 113 10.15 -26.93 16.32
CA LYS A 113 9.17 -26.37 17.27
C LYS A 113 7.74 -26.59 16.78
N PRO A 114 6.95 -27.43 17.46
CA PRO A 114 5.66 -27.90 16.95
C PRO A 114 4.51 -26.90 17.04
N PHE A 115 4.66 -25.72 17.60
CA PHE A 115 3.56 -24.74 17.72
C PHE A 115 4.10 -23.32 17.81
N PHE A 116 4.22 -22.66 16.69
CA PHE A 116 4.31 -21.20 16.71
C PHE A 116 2.89 -20.64 16.90
N ASP A 117 2.71 -19.76 17.88
CA ASP A 117 1.51 -18.94 17.91
C ASP A 117 1.58 -17.97 16.72
N TRP A 118 0.64 -18.06 15.80
CA TRP A 118 0.57 -17.18 14.63
C TRP A 118 0.55 -15.69 15.01
N ARG A 119 0.13 -15.37 16.24
CA ARG A 119 0.13 -14.01 16.79
C ARG A 119 1.51 -13.45 17.05
N GLU A 120 2.52 -14.30 17.09
CA GLU A 120 3.91 -13.93 17.38
C GLU A 120 4.79 -13.90 16.14
N GLY A 121 4.24 -14.07 14.94
CA GLY A 121 4.97 -14.06 13.67
C GLY A 121 5.52 -15.43 13.28
N ARG A 122 6.42 -15.46 12.27
CA ARG A 122 7.00 -16.68 11.66
C ARG A 122 5.95 -17.67 11.16
N THR A 123 4.94 -17.16 10.50
CA THR A 123 3.85 -17.93 9.88
C THR A 123 3.57 -17.38 8.48
N ASN A 124 2.63 -17.99 7.74
CA ASN A 124 2.35 -17.58 6.36
C ASN A 124 2.07 -16.08 6.20
N TRP A 125 1.41 -15.43 7.16
CA TRP A 125 1.18 -13.99 7.05
C TRP A 125 2.47 -13.15 7.16
N THR A 126 3.61 -13.73 7.55
CA THR A 126 4.93 -13.07 7.61
C THR A 126 5.83 -13.40 6.43
N ILE A 127 5.34 -14.03 5.38
CA ILE A 127 6.05 -14.16 4.11
C ILE A 127 6.24 -12.76 3.52
N ASP A 128 7.41 -12.46 2.96
CA ASP A 128 7.88 -11.16 2.43
C ASP A 128 7.92 -10.01 3.45
N TYR A 129 7.44 -10.26 4.67
CA TYR A 129 7.40 -9.26 5.74
C TYR A 129 8.79 -9.05 6.35
N PRO A 130 9.18 -7.82 6.68
CA PRO A 130 8.49 -6.55 6.46
C PRO A 130 8.98 -5.82 5.20
N ARG A 131 9.81 -6.45 4.38
CA ARG A 131 10.51 -5.81 3.27
C ARG A 131 9.55 -5.39 2.16
N SER A 132 8.63 -6.25 1.75
CA SER A 132 7.61 -5.94 0.75
C SER A 132 6.77 -4.74 1.16
N ASP A 133 6.32 -4.71 2.41
CA ASP A 133 5.46 -3.66 2.97
C ASP A 133 6.16 -2.29 2.95
N ARG A 134 7.42 -2.26 3.39
CA ARG A 134 8.24 -1.04 3.43
C ARG A 134 8.63 -0.55 2.05
N HIS A 135 8.90 -1.44 1.11
CA HIS A 135 9.16 -1.08 -0.28
C HIS A 135 7.93 -0.51 -0.97
N LEU A 136 6.75 -1.13 -0.82
CA LEU A 136 5.53 -0.57 -1.37
C LEU A 136 5.16 0.75 -0.69
N ALA A 137 5.28 0.86 0.64
CA ALA A 137 5.07 2.13 1.35
C ALA A 137 5.97 3.25 0.83
N MET A 138 7.24 2.95 0.55
CA MET A 138 8.18 3.89 -0.06
C MET A 138 7.73 4.29 -1.48
N ALA A 139 7.23 3.34 -2.27
CA ALA A 139 6.71 3.61 -3.62
C ALA A 139 5.47 4.52 -3.56
N ILE A 140 4.52 4.27 -2.66
CA ILE A 140 3.34 5.12 -2.44
C ILE A 140 3.75 6.56 -2.12
N ARG A 141 4.68 6.76 -1.19
CA ARG A 141 5.19 8.09 -0.81
C ARG A 141 5.88 8.84 -1.95
N ARG A 142 6.45 8.12 -2.93
CA ARG A 142 7.17 8.70 -4.07
C ARG A 142 6.29 8.94 -5.29
N LEU A 143 5.32 8.07 -5.53
CA LEU A 143 4.53 8.04 -6.76
C LEU A 143 3.16 8.69 -6.60
N THR A 144 2.74 8.96 -5.36
CA THR A 144 1.46 9.59 -5.06
C THR A 144 1.64 10.81 -4.17
N ARG A 145 0.52 11.44 -3.78
CA ARG A 145 0.50 12.50 -2.76
C ARG A 145 0.03 11.98 -1.39
N ILE A 146 -0.12 10.67 -1.24
CA ILE A 146 -0.52 10.05 0.02
C ILE A 146 0.64 10.18 1.01
N ASP A 147 0.39 10.77 2.16
CA ASP A 147 1.35 10.85 3.28
C ASP A 147 1.36 9.51 4.02
N GLY A 148 2.09 8.54 3.46
CA GLY A 148 2.19 7.19 4.01
C GLY A 148 3.25 7.08 5.11
N LYS A 149 2.99 6.26 6.13
CA LYS A 149 4.03 5.84 7.06
C LYS A 149 5.10 5.02 6.34
N SER A 150 6.29 5.01 6.89
CA SER A 150 7.43 4.24 6.34
C SER A 150 7.47 2.78 6.81
N VAL A 151 6.59 2.43 7.74
CA VAL A 151 6.47 1.08 8.30
C VAL A 151 5.02 0.62 8.27
N GLU A 152 4.88 -0.66 8.26
CA GLU A 152 3.64 -1.41 8.25
C GLU A 152 2.97 -1.47 9.63
N GLN A 153 1.72 -1.94 9.66
CA GLN A 153 0.98 -2.28 10.87
C GLN A 153 0.30 -3.63 10.68
N PRO A 154 0.79 -4.70 11.33
CA PRO A 154 0.06 -5.95 11.41
C PRO A 154 -1.24 -5.82 12.20
N ILE A 155 -2.32 -6.37 11.67
CA ILE A 155 -3.69 -6.25 12.17
C ILE A 155 -4.23 -7.64 12.52
N ASN A 156 -4.58 -7.84 13.78
CA ASN A 156 -5.29 -9.03 14.24
C ASN A 156 -6.77 -8.72 14.42
N LEU A 157 -7.64 -9.36 13.64
CA LEU A 157 -9.08 -9.14 13.68
C LEU A 157 -9.75 -9.64 14.99
N ASP A 158 -9.10 -10.52 15.74
CA ASP A 158 -9.63 -11.00 17.04
C ASP A 158 -9.41 -10.02 18.19
N GLU A 159 -8.54 -9.03 17.98
CA GLU A 159 -8.28 -8.02 19.02
C GLU A 159 -9.35 -6.93 19.02
N ASP A 160 -8.98 -5.69 19.18
CA ASP A 160 -9.92 -4.56 19.19
C ASP A 160 -10.45 -4.18 17.79
N ASP A 161 -11.04 -3.00 17.68
CA ASP A 161 -11.59 -2.46 16.46
C ASP A 161 -10.55 -1.67 15.62
N ASP A 162 -9.25 -1.93 15.82
CA ASP A 162 -8.18 -1.19 15.17
C ASP A 162 -8.24 -1.28 13.63
N VAL A 163 -8.70 -2.39 13.07
CA VAL A 163 -8.85 -2.57 11.62
C VAL A 163 -9.67 -1.45 10.95
N PHE A 164 -10.63 -0.85 11.65
CA PHE A 164 -11.47 0.22 11.11
C PHE A 164 -10.75 1.57 10.96
N ASN A 165 -9.51 1.66 11.46
CA ASN A 165 -8.65 2.83 11.25
C ASN A 165 -7.86 2.77 9.94
N TYR A 166 -7.94 1.67 9.20
CA TYR A 166 -7.17 1.45 7.97
C TYR A 166 -8.11 1.26 6.78
N PRO A 167 -8.03 2.09 5.74
CA PRO A 167 -8.91 1.95 4.57
C PRO A 167 -8.55 0.75 3.69
N TRP A 168 -7.31 0.25 3.79
CA TRP A 168 -6.75 -0.81 2.95
C TRP A 168 -6.07 -1.86 3.82
N LEU A 169 -6.36 -3.13 3.56
CA LEU A 169 -5.83 -4.29 4.27
C LEU A 169 -5.25 -5.28 3.26
N TYR A 170 -4.11 -5.85 3.55
CA TYR A 170 -3.40 -6.79 2.68
C TYR A 170 -3.16 -8.12 3.38
N ALA A 171 -3.24 -9.21 2.63
CA ALA A 171 -2.77 -10.52 3.06
C ALA A 171 -2.07 -11.27 1.93
N VAL A 172 -0.99 -11.93 2.28
CA VAL A 172 -0.21 -12.86 1.46
C VAL A 172 -0.61 -14.29 1.81
N GLU A 173 -0.37 -15.27 0.93
CA GLU A 173 -0.51 -16.70 1.22
C GLU A 173 -1.89 -17.13 1.76
N VAL A 174 -2.94 -16.48 1.27
CA VAL A 174 -4.32 -16.72 1.75
C VAL A 174 -4.89 -18.10 1.37
N GLY A 175 -4.18 -18.86 0.56
CA GLY A 175 -4.44 -20.27 0.30
C GLY A 175 -4.17 -21.19 1.49
N HIS A 176 -3.56 -20.65 2.55
CA HIS A 176 -3.19 -21.37 3.77
C HIS A 176 -3.91 -20.88 5.03
N TRP A 177 -4.74 -19.86 4.94
CA TRP A 177 -5.41 -19.29 6.10
C TRP A 177 -6.57 -20.13 6.65
N GLU A 178 -6.81 -19.99 7.95
CA GLU A 178 -7.98 -20.55 8.64
C GLU A 178 -8.60 -19.50 9.54
N LEU A 179 -9.48 -18.66 8.96
CA LEU A 179 -10.12 -17.59 9.71
C LEU A 179 -11.10 -18.16 10.75
N THR A 180 -11.03 -17.64 11.99
CA THR A 180 -11.99 -17.95 13.04
C THR A 180 -13.35 -17.30 12.74
N ASP A 181 -14.43 -17.76 13.39
CA ASP A 181 -15.76 -17.17 13.21
C ASP A 181 -15.81 -15.70 13.64
N SER A 182 -15.03 -15.30 14.64
CA SER A 182 -14.89 -13.89 15.05
C SER A 182 -14.17 -13.06 14.00
N GLN A 183 -13.09 -13.58 13.43
CA GLN A 183 -12.36 -12.92 12.35
C GLN A 183 -13.22 -12.77 11.10
N ILE A 184 -13.99 -13.80 10.74
CA ILE A 184 -14.94 -13.76 9.61
C ILE A 184 -15.97 -12.65 9.80
N ALA A 185 -16.57 -12.55 10.99
CA ALA A 185 -17.58 -11.54 11.29
C ALA A 185 -16.99 -10.12 11.21
N LYS A 186 -15.83 -9.90 11.82
CA LYS A 186 -15.16 -8.58 11.82
C LYS A 186 -14.65 -8.23 10.43
N PHE A 187 -14.13 -9.17 9.66
CA PHE A 187 -13.66 -8.97 8.31
C PHE A 187 -14.81 -8.56 7.37
N ARG A 188 -15.96 -9.25 7.47
CA ARG A 188 -17.18 -8.85 6.77
C ARG A 188 -17.60 -7.41 7.13
N GLU A 189 -17.63 -7.09 8.42
CA GLU A 189 -17.99 -5.75 8.88
C GLU A 189 -17.04 -4.68 8.36
N PHE A 190 -15.72 -4.93 8.38
CA PHE A 190 -14.70 -4.04 7.82
C PHE A 190 -14.98 -3.72 6.34
N LEU A 191 -15.21 -4.73 5.53
CA LEU A 191 -15.45 -4.58 4.09
C LEU A 191 -16.77 -3.83 3.80
N LEU A 192 -17.83 -4.14 4.53
CA LEU A 192 -19.13 -3.48 4.37
C LEU A 192 -19.13 -2.03 4.87
N ARG A 193 -18.24 -1.66 5.78
CA ARG A 193 -18.06 -0.27 6.26
C ARG A 193 -17.19 0.60 5.33
N GLY A 194 -16.75 0.08 4.21
CA GLY A 194 -15.95 0.82 3.25
C GLY A 194 -14.47 0.40 3.19
N GLY A 195 -14.06 -0.58 4.01
CA GLY A 195 -12.72 -1.16 3.93
C GLY A 195 -12.47 -1.84 2.58
N PHE A 196 -11.20 -1.90 2.18
CA PHE A 196 -10.75 -2.57 0.98
C PHE A 196 -9.72 -3.65 1.35
N PHE A 197 -9.83 -4.82 0.75
CA PHE A 197 -8.90 -5.93 0.96
C PHE A 197 -8.23 -6.36 -0.34
N MET A 198 -6.93 -6.53 -0.30
CA MET A 198 -6.12 -7.08 -1.38
C MET A 198 -5.38 -8.32 -0.90
N CYS A 199 -5.36 -9.36 -1.74
CA CYS A 199 -4.56 -10.56 -1.47
C CYS A 199 -3.90 -11.10 -2.74
N ASP A 200 -2.76 -11.77 -2.54
CA ASP A 200 -1.97 -12.44 -3.56
C ASP A 200 -1.15 -13.60 -2.99
N ASP A 201 -0.20 -14.08 -3.76
CA ASP A 201 0.73 -15.15 -3.43
C ASP A 201 0.01 -16.41 -2.92
N PHE A 202 -0.95 -16.86 -3.68
CA PHE A 202 -1.55 -18.18 -3.55
C PHE A 202 -1.89 -18.73 -4.94
N HIS A 203 -1.63 -20.04 -5.14
CA HIS A 203 -1.45 -20.56 -6.47
C HIS A 203 -2.20 -21.87 -6.69
N GLY A 204 -2.78 -21.98 -7.88
CA GLY A 204 -3.42 -23.19 -8.35
C GLY A 204 -4.78 -23.48 -7.70
N THR A 205 -5.34 -24.62 -8.08
CA THR A 205 -6.72 -24.99 -7.74
C THR A 205 -6.92 -25.36 -6.28
N THR A 206 -5.89 -25.93 -5.64
CA THR A 206 -5.99 -26.34 -4.23
C THR A 206 -6.09 -25.12 -3.30
N GLU A 207 -5.19 -24.17 -3.42
CA GLU A 207 -5.19 -22.96 -2.59
C GLU A 207 -6.37 -22.05 -2.91
N TRP A 208 -6.77 -21.99 -4.17
CA TRP A 208 -8.02 -21.35 -4.56
C TRP A 208 -9.22 -21.93 -3.81
N SER A 209 -9.29 -23.26 -3.66
CA SER A 209 -10.41 -23.89 -2.95
C SER A 209 -10.46 -23.50 -1.46
N VAL A 210 -9.30 -23.36 -0.80
CA VAL A 210 -9.21 -22.92 0.60
C VAL A 210 -9.66 -21.46 0.73
N PHE A 211 -9.17 -20.58 -0.15
CA PHE A 211 -9.56 -19.18 -0.18
C PHE A 211 -11.07 -19.03 -0.38
N VAL A 212 -11.65 -19.67 -1.40
CA VAL A 212 -13.08 -19.61 -1.70
C VAL A 212 -13.93 -20.15 -0.53
N HIS A 213 -13.48 -21.22 0.13
CA HIS A 213 -14.17 -21.75 1.31
C HIS A 213 -14.29 -20.70 2.42
N SER A 214 -13.22 -19.99 2.71
CA SER A 214 -13.22 -18.93 3.71
C SER A 214 -14.05 -17.71 3.26
N MET A 215 -13.91 -17.28 2.01
CA MET A 215 -14.67 -16.14 1.49
C MET A 215 -16.17 -16.41 1.40
N LYS A 216 -16.60 -17.65 1.18
CA LYS A 216 -18.02 -18.03 1.25
C LYS A 216 -18.60 -17.94 2.67
N LYS A 217 -17.77 -18.05 3.70
CA LYS A 217 -18.21 -17.78 5.09
C LYS A 217 -18.31 -16.27 5.35
N VAL A 218 -17.38 -15.47 4.81
CA VAL A 218 -17.41 -14.01 4.89
C VAL A 218 -18.60 -13.44 4.10
N PHE A 219 -18.79 -13.90 2.87
CA PHE A 219 -19.85 -13.46 1.94
C PHE A 219 -20.59 -14.65 1.33
N PRO A 220 -21.53 -15.26 2.07
CA PRO A 220 -22.37 -16.33 1.52
C PRO A 220 -23.35 -15.82 0.47
N ASP A 221 -23.59 -14.52 0.42
CA ASP A 221 -24.55 -13.78 -0.39
C ASP A 221 -23.91 -13.04 -1.57
N ARG A 222 -22.59 -13.20 -1.82
CA ARG A 222 -21.87 -12.54 -2.91
C ARG A 222 -21.01 -13.51 -3.68
N GLU A 223 -20.87 -13.25 -4.97
CA GLU A 223 -20.02 -14.05 -5.86
C GLU A 223 -18.63 -13.42 -6.00
N ILE A 224 -17.64 -14.27 -6.21
CA ILE A 224 -16.33 -13.87 -6.71
C ILE A 224 -16.44 -13.83 -8.24
N VAL A 225 -16.15 -12.70 -8.84
CA VAL A 225 -16.24 -12.46 -10.28
C VAL A 225 -14.91 -12.02 -10.86
N ASP A 226 -14.70 -12.22 -12.15
CA ASP A 226 -13.57 -11.63 -12.84
C ASP A 226 -13.75 -10.10 -12.90
N ILE A 227 -12.69 -9.35 -12.58
CA ILE A 227 -12.71 -7.88 -12.64
C ILE A 227 -12.62 -7.47 -14.12
N PRO A 228 -13.60 -6.70 -14.65
CA PRO A 228 -13.57 -6.23 -16.03
C PRO A 228 -12.31 -5.37 -16.32
N ASN A 229 -11.83 -5.41 -17.56
CA ASN A 229 -10.62 -4.66 -17.94
C ASN A 229 -10.78 -3.14 -17.84
N ASP A 230 -12.00 -2.65 -17.97
CA ASP A 230 -12.37 -1.24 -17.86
C ASP A 230 -12.78 -0.83 -16.43
N ASP A 231 -12.59 -1.72 -15.43
CA ASP A 231 -12.85 -1.38 -14.04
C ASP A 231 -11.94 -0.24 -13.57
N PRO A 232 -12.46 0.75 -12.85
CA PRO A 232 -11.68 1.88 -12.34
C PRO A 232 -10.41 1.51 -11.59
N ILE A 233 -10.37 0.35 -10.93
CA ILE A 233 -9.18 -0.09 -10.17
C ILE A 233 -7.95 -0.23 -11.05
N PHE A 234 -8.12 -0.57 -12.32
CA PHE A 234 -7.00 -0.72 -13.26
C PHE A 234 -6.58 0.61 -13.91
N HIS A 235 -7.30 1.72 -13.63
CA HIS A 235 -7.11 3.01 -14.29
C HIS A 235 -7.04 4.19 -13.30
N THR A 236 -6.87 3.93 -12.00
CA THR A 236 -6.91 4.96 -10.95
C THR A 236 -5.74 5.95 -11.06
N VAL A 237 -4.52 5.46 -11.26
CA VAL A 237 -3.28 6.24 -11.42
C VAL A 237 -2.55 5.83 -12.70
N PHE A 238 -2.41 4.55 -12.90
CA PHE A 238 -1.77 3.95 -14.08
C PHE A 238 -2.80 3.19 -14.88
N ASP A 239 -2.72 3.25 -16.21
CA ASP A 239 -3.46 2.35 -17.10
C ASP A 239 -2.79 0.98 -17.12
N LEU A 240 -3.50 -0.02 -16.61
CA LEU A 240 -3.02 -1.40 -16.48
C LEU A 240 -3.69 -2.32 -17.51
N ASP A 241 -3.72 -1.92 -18.77
CA ASP A 241 -4.33 -2.69 -19.86
C ASP A 241 -3.66 -4.06 -20.07
N HIS A 242 -2.37 -4.15 -19.77
CA HIS A 242 -1.58 -5.37 -19.91
C HIS A 242 -1.06 -5.84 -18.55
N ARG A 243 -1.77 -6.79 -17.96
CA ARG A 243 -1.44 -7.40 -16.67
C ARG A 243 -1.01 -8.83 -16.89
N TYR A 244 0.29 -9.05 -16.96
CA TYR A 244 0.86 -10.39 -17.05
C TYR A 244 1.09 -11.00 -15.67
N GLN A 245 1.31 -12.31 -15.63
CA GLN A 245 1.62 -13.03 -14.39
C GLN A 245 2.95 -12.54 -13.81
N VAL A 246 2.94 -12.20 -12.53
CA VAL A 246 4.11 -11.78 -11.75
C VAL A 246 4.52 -12.98 -10.90
N PRO A 247 5.69 -13.54 -11.12
CA PRO A 247 6.20 -14.67 -10.35
C PRO A 247 6.95 -14.19 -9.11
N GLY A 248 7.12 -15.09 -8.14
CA GLY A 248 8.02 -14.91 -7.03
C GLY A 248 9.51 -15.04 -7.39
N MET A 249 10.38 -14.95 -6.39
CA MET A 249 11.83 -14.96 -6.52
C MET A 249 12.38 -16.28 -7.10
N GLN A 250 11.63 -17.39 -6.98
CA GLN A 250 11.97 -18.66 -7.61
C GLN A 250 12.15 -18.58 -9.14
N TYR A 251 11.54 -17.56 -9.77
CA TYR A 251 11.74 -17.29 -11.19
C TYR A 251 13.19 -17.08 -11.56
N THR A 252 13.99 -16.48 -10.69
CA THR A 252 15.41 -16.18 -10.95
C THR A 252 16.25 -17.43 -11.13
N VAL A 253 15.79 -18.56 -10.58
CA VAL A 253 16.47 -19.87 -10.66
C VAL A 253 15.79 -20.78 -11.68
N THR A 254 14.46 -20.83 -11.67
CA THR A 254 13.68 -21.78 -12.46
C THR A 254 13.31 -21.26 -13.84
N HIS A 255 13.22 -19.95 -14.02
CA HIS A 255 12.66 -19.25 -15.17
C HIS A 255 11.19 -19.63 -15.44
N GLN A 256 10.52 -20.24 -14.45
CA GLN A 256 9.08 -20.56 -14.51
C GLN A 256 8.27 -19.42 -13.89
N ILE A 257 7.28 -18.92 -14.64
CA ILE A 257 6.45 -17.79 -14.22
C ILE A 257 5.33 -18.22 -13.25
N TRP A 258 4.92 -19.48 -13.33
CA TRP A 258 3.80 -20.02 -12.56
C TRP A 258 4.26 -20.98 -11.47
N GLU A 259 3.42 -21.13 -10.47
CA GLU A 259 3.55 -22.13 -9.42
C GLU A 259 2.38 -23.12 -9.46
N LYS A 260 2.65 -24.35 -8.98
CA LYS A 260 1.66 -25.42 -8.91
C LYS A 260 0.97 -25.61 -10.27
N ASP A 261 -0.37 -25.61 -10.32
CA ASP A 261 -1.18 -25.63 -11.54
C ASP A 261 -1.71 -24.24 -11.94
N GLY A 262 -1.21 -23.17 -11.32
CA GLY A 262 -1.63 -21.79 -11.53
C GLY A 262 -0.98 -21.11 -12.74
N THR A 263 -1.25 -21.59 -13.96
CA THR A 263 -0.54 -21.22 -15.20
C THR A 263 -0.92 -19.88 -15.81
N SER A 264 -1.92 -19.19 -15.26
CA SER A 264 -2.40 -17.89 -15.74
C SER A 264 -2.73 -16.95 -14.58
N PRO A 265 -2.51 -15.62 -14.73
CA PRO A 265 -2.92 -14.64 -13.74
C PRO A 265 -4.44 -14.51 -13.73
N GLU A 266 -5.04 -14.47 -12.54
CA GLU A 266 -6.47 -14.32 -12.37
C GLU A 266 -6.78 -13.10 -11.55
N TRP A 267 -7.46 -12.13 -12.16
CA TRP A 267 -7.84 -10.85 -11.54
C TRP A 267 -9.32 -10.91 -11.17
N ARG A 268 -9.61 -11.25 -9.92
CA ARG A 268 -10.96 -11.46 -9.43
C ARG A 268 -11.30 -10.53 -8.29
N GLY A 269 -12.58 -10.40 -7.99
CA GLY A 269 -13.01 -9.55 -6.89
C GLY A 269 -14.40 -9.85 -6.39
N ILE A 270 -14.75 -9.16 -5.29
CA ILE A 270 -16.08 -9.13 -4.71
C ILE A 270 -16.52 -7.67 -4.63
N TYR A 271 -17.69 -7.38 -5.17
CA TYR A 271 -18.27 -6.04 -5.19
C TYR A 271 -19.36 -5.88 -4.13
N ASP A 272 -19.56 -4.65 -3.65
CA ASP A 272 -20.71 -4.27 -2.83
C ASP A 272 -21.97 -4.00 -3.71
N ASP A 273 -23.07 -3.65 -3.04
CA ASP A 273 -24.35 -3.40 -3.73
C ASP A 273 -24.35 -2.12 -4.59
N ASN A 274 -23.34 -1.26 -4.40
CA ASN A 274 -23.15 -0.01 -5.16
C ASN A 274 -22.17 -0.18 -6.32
N GLY A 275 -21.61 -1.36 -6.53
CA GLY A 275 -20.62 -1.64 -7.55
C GLY A 275 -19.19 -1.24 -7.16
N ARG A 276 -18.91 -0.95 -5.87
CA ARG A 276 -17.56 -0.72 -5.37
C ARG A 276 -16.86 -2.07 -5.16
N LEU A 277 -15.66 -2.21 -5.67
CA LEU A 277 -14.82 -3.37 -5.40
C LEU A 277 -14.36 -3.33 -3.93
N MET A 278 -14.74 -4.34 -3.16
CA MET A 278 -14.35 -4.47 -1.75
C MET A 278 -13.14 -5.38 -1.57
N VAL A 279 -13.03 -6.40 -2.42
CA VAL A 279 -11.99 -7.43 -2.35
C VAL A 279 -11.35 -7.56 -3.72
N ALA A 280 -10.04 -7.32 -3.81
CA ALA A 280 -9.23 -7.55 -4.99
C ALA A 280 -8.37 -8.79 -4.79
N ILE A 281 -8.55 -9.77 -5.67
CA ILE A 281 -7.94 -11.10 -5.57
C ILE A 281 -6.96 -11.26 -6.73
N CYS A 282 -5.66 -11.29 -6.40
CA CYS A 282 -4.57 -11.44 -7.36
C CYS A 282 -4.08 -12.90 -7.33
N HIS A 283 -4.93 -13.82 -7.82
CA HIS A 283 -4.66 -15.25 -7.78
C HIS A 283 -3.61 -15.67 -8.84
N ASN A 284 -2.74 -16.59 -8.49
CA ASN A 284 -1.60 -17.07 -9.30
C ASN A 284 -0.54 -15.98 -9.55
N MET A 285 -0.38 -15.06 -8.64
CA MET A 285 0.63 -14.00 -8.72
C MET A 285 1.28 -13.80 -7.38
N ASP A 286 2.50 -13.33 -7.41
CA ASP A 286 3.31 -12.98 -6.26
C ASP A 286 3.73 -11.52 -6.38
N LEU A 287 2.81 -10.64 -5.96
CA LEU A 287 3.06 -9.20 -5.94
C LEU A 287 3.90 -8.82 -4.72
N GLY A 288 3.76 -9.58 -3.62
CA GLY A 288 4.57 -9.44 -2.42
C GLY A 288 6.05 -9.53 -2.73
N ASP A 289 6.48 -10.61 -3.38
CA ASP A 289 7.85 -10.83 -3.84
C ASP A 289 8.32 -9.74 -4.83
N SER A 290 7.42 -9.26 -5.69
CA SER A 290 7.76 -8.20 -6.64
C SER A 290 8.05 -6.86 -5.97
N TRP A 291 7.43 -6.57 -4.82
CA TRP A 291 7.75 -5.40 -3.99
C TRP A 291 9.00 -5.66 -3.15
N GLU A 292 9.06 -6.82 -2.53
CA GLU A 292 10.19 -7.25 -1.70
C GLU A 292 11.50 -7.16 -2.46
N ASN A 293 11.53 -7.71 -3.67
CA ASN A 293 12.71 -7.82 -4.51
C ASN A 293 12.86 -6.69 -5.54
N ALA A 294 12.20 -5.54 -5.32
CA ALA A 294 12.24 -4.40 -6.24
C ALA A 294 13.66 -3.78 -6.40
N ASP A 295 14.55 -4.00 -5.45
CA ASP A 295 15.95 -3.55 -5.45
C ASP A 295 16.97 -4.69 -5.71
N GLU A 296 16.49 -5.92 -5.96
CA GLU A 296 17.35 -7.06 -6.26
C GLU A 296 17.77 -7.09 -7.74
N PRO A 297 19.07 -7.02 -8.05
CA PRO A 297 19.53 -6.95 -9.43
C PRO A 297 19.14 -8.15 -10.31
N ASN A 298 18.93 -9.31 -9.70
CA ASN A 298 18.59 -10.54 -10.42
C ASN A 298 17.08 -10.71 -10.64
N TYR A 299 16.24 -9.99 -9.91
CA TYR A 299 14.80 -10.01 -10.12
C TYR A 299 14.41 -9.05 -11.26
N PRO A 300 13.70 -9.51 -12.31
CA PRO A 300 13.45 -8.69 -13.47
C PRO A 300 12.59 -7.46 -13.16
N ALA A 301 13.12 -6.27 -13.43
CA ALA A 301 12.48 -4.98 -13.15
C ALA A 301 11.02 -4.88 -13.66
N LYS A 302 10.69 -5.53 -14.79
CA LYS A 302 9.32 -5.54 -15.34
C LYS A 302 8.28 -6.08 -14.35
N PHE A 303 8.64 -7.06 -13.51
CA PHE A 303 7.73 -7.62 -12.52
C PHE A 303 7.53 -6.66 -11.35
N SER A 304 8.61 -6.09 -10.82
CA SER A 304 8.53 -5.06 -9.77
C SER A 304 7.78 -3.80 -10.25
N GLU A 305 8.01 -3.37 -11.50
CA GLU A 305 7.29 -2.24 -12.08
C GLU A 305 5.78 -2.49 -12.15
N LEU A 306 5.36 -3.67 -12.60
CA LEU A 306 3.95 -4.02 -12.67
C LEU A 306 3.35 -4.14 -11.26
N GLY A 307 4.00 -4.87 -10.34
CA GLY A 307 3.55 -5.05 -8.98
C GLY A 307 3.38 -3.72 -8.23
N ILE A 308 4.35 -2.81 -8.36
CA ILE A 308 4.26 -1.47 -7.77
C ILE A 308 3.08 -0.68 -8.36
N ARG A 309 2.87 -0.70 -9.68
CA ARG A 309 1.75 0.00 -10.32
C ARG A 309 0.40 -0.55 -9.87
N ILE A 310 0.28 -1.87 -9.71
CA ILE A 310 -0.91 -2.51 -9.16
C ILE A 310 -1.16 -2.03 -7.72
N GLY A 311 -0.14 -2.11 -6.85
CA GLY A 311 -0.24 -1.65 -5.47
C GLY A 311 -0.66 -0.18 -5.37
N VAL A 312 -0.07 0.71 -6.19
CA VAL A 312 -0.42 2.14 -6.25
C VAL A 312 -1.87 2.34 -6.67
N ASN A 313 -2.33 1.65 -7.72
CA ASN A 313 -3.71 1.74 -8.18
C ASN A 313 -4.70 1.28 -7.11
N TYR A 314 -4.46 0.13 -6.50
CA TYR A 314 -5.37 -0.48 -5.53
C TYR A 314 -5.46 0.32 -4.23
N ILE A 315 -4.32 0.84 -3.75
CA ILE A 315 -4.31 1.71 -2.59
C ILE A 315 -5.02 3.03 -2.88
N THR A 316 -4.77 3.64 -4.05
CA THR A 316 -5.45 4.89 -4.44
C THR A 316 -6.94 4.67 -4.64
N TYR A 317 -7.34 3.53 -5.22
CA TYR A 317 -8.75 3.14 -5.34
C TYR A 317 -9.44 3.09 -3.97
N ALA A 318 -8.81 2.47 -2.97
CA ALA A 318 -9.34 2.39 -1.61
C ALA A 318 -9.58 3.75 -0.94
N PHE A 319 -8.88 4.80 -1.37
CA PHE A 319 -9.09 6.17 -0.89
C PHE A 319 -10.17 6.95 -1.64
N THR A 320 -10.50 6.53 -2.86
CA THR A 320 -11.32 7.33 -3.76
C THR A 320 -12.69 6.74 -4.04
N HIS A 321 -12.90 5.50 -3.67
CA HIS A 321 -14.12 4.72 -3.89
C HIS A 321 -14.59 4.04 -2.59
#